data_7699c5f6652be9c74356f85226b2e791
#
_entry.id   7699c5f6652be9c74356f85226b2e791
#
_cell.length_a   1.000
_cell.length_b   1.000
_cell.length_c   1.000
_cell.angle_alpha   90.00
_cell.angle_beta   90.00
_cell.angle_gamma   90.00
#
_symmetry.space_group_name_H-M   'P 1'
#
loop_
_entity.id
_entity.type
_entity.pdbx_description
1 polymer ?
#
loop_
_entity_poly.entity_id
_entity_poly.type
_entity_poly.pdbx_seq_one_letter_code
_entity_poly.pdbx_strand_id
1 'polypeptide(L)'
;VKNTDSCFMTFSPEELDGTRIKGKKALDITIQLAIECGEVATKYLKAPHDLEYEKTFDPFFLLSKKRYVGMLYEHDINKCKRKSMGIVLKRRDNAPVVKDIYGGIIDIIMKSQDIEAAVLFTKQFLKDIIDEKIPLDKLIITKSLREFYKCPESIAHKVLADRMGKRDPGNKPSTGSRIPFVYIKTGKKVKLQGDKIEHPDYIKENGLKPDYKIYITNQIMKPVMQIYALVLEQLKIFKKRKKGFERKVRSLERKWKDDDKKCVEYIMKERNKHVKELLFNEAELPVPIERT
;
A
#
# COMPACT_ATOMS: atom_id res chain seq x y z
N VAL A 1 3.01 7.36 -17.71
CA VAL A 1 1.63 7.31 -17.19
C VAL A 1 0.99 8.67 -17.42
N LYS A 2 -0.11 8.71 -18.19
CA LYS A 2 -0.89 9.95 -18.41
C LYS A 2 -1.79 10.23 -17.22
N ASN A 3 -1.69 11.41 -16.68
CA ASN A 3 -2.75 12.07 -15.89
C ASN A 3 -3.37 13.14 -16.78
N THR A 4 -4.42 13.82 -16.35
CA THR A 4 -5.14 14.79 -17.19
C THR A 4 -4.23 15.93 -17.66
N ASP A 5 -3.31 16.36 -16.80
CA ASP A 5 -2.47 17.54 -17.01
C ASP A 5 -0.96 17.26 -16.81
N SER A 6 -0.56 15.99 -16.71
CA SER A 6 0.85 15.60 -16.56
C SER A 6 1.16 14.22 -17.11
N CYS A 7 2.39 14.01 -17.54
CA CYS A 7 2.90 12.71 -17.95
C CYS A 7 4.18 12.35 -17.17
N PHE A 8 4.34 11.05 -16.84
CA PHE A 8 5.59 10.53 -16.30
C PHE A 8 6.39 9.91 -17.44
N MET A 9 7.62 10.37 -17.59
CA MET A 9 8.60 9.81 -18.50
C MET A 9 9.74 9.17 -17.70
N THR A 10 10.42 8.20 -18.27
CA THR A 10 11.64 7.62 -17.70
C THR A 10 12.76 7.72 -18.72
N PHE A 11 13.90 8.18 -18.26
CA PHE A 11 15.14 8.18 -19.01
C PHE A 11 16.06 7.11 -18.43
N SER A 12 16.88 6.54 -19.26
CA SER A 12 17.90 5.55 -18.87
C SER A 12 19.24 6.02 -19.39
N PRO A 13 19.85 7.06 -18.78
CA PRO A 13 21.11 7.58 -19.28
C PRO A 13 22.22 6.53 -19.21
N GLU A 14 22.98 6.43 -20.29
CA GLU A 14 24.08 5.48 -20.45
C GLU A 14 25.36 6.23 -20.89
N GLU A 15 26.51 5.70 -20.50
CA GLU A 15 27.82 6.16 -21.02
C GLU A 15 27.99 5.67 -22.46
N LEU A 16 29.00 6.19 -23.16
CA LEU A 16 29.29 5.79 -24.56
C LEU A 16 29.58 4.29 -24.73
N ASP A 17 30.00 3.62 -23.68
CA ASP A 17 30.25 2.16 -23.65
C ASP A 17 28.99 1.33 -23.35
N GLY A 18 27.82 1.97 -23.22
CA GLY A 18 26.56 1.32 -22.87
C GLY A 18 26.37 1.05 -21.37
N THR A 19 27.30 1.50 -20.52
CA THR A 19 27.17 1.35 -19.07
C THR A 19 26.11 2.32 -18.55
N ARG A 20 25.13 1.79 -17.81
CA ARG A 20 24.05 2.59 -17.23
C ARG A 20 24.55 3.52 -16.13
N ILE A 21 24.35 4.81 -16.31
CA ILE A 21 24.65 5.84 -15.30
C ILE A 21 23.66 5.73 -14.13
N LYS A 22 24.15 5.88 -12.90
CA LYS A 22 23.36 5.75 -11.66
C LYS A 22 23.62 6.90 -10.70
N GLY A 23 22.76 7.04 -9.68
CA GLY A 23 22.92 7.99 -8.60
C GLY A 23 22.76 9.45 -9.03
N LYS A 24 23.46 10.35 -8.35
CA LYS A 24 23.32 11.81 -8.56
C LYS A 24 23.62 12.26 -9.99
N LYS A 25 24.61 11.64 -10.67
CA LYS A 25 24.92 11.95 -12.07
C LYS A 25 23.76 11.64 -13.00
N ALA A 26 23.11 10.46 -12.82
CA ALA A 26 21.93 10.09 -13.59
C ALA A 26 20.75 11.03 -13.32
N LEU A 27 20.59 11.44 -12.05
CA LEU A 27 19.52 12.38 -11.66
C LEU A 27 19.68 13.74 -12.32
N ASP A 28 20.89 14.30 -12.30
CA ASP A 28 21.22 15.58 -12.92
C ASP A 28 20.95 15.55 -14.44
N ILE A 29 21.50 14.55 -15.13
CA ILE A 29 21.25 14.34 -16.56
C ILE A 29 19.75 14.21 -16.86
N THR A 30 19.03 13.47 -16.02
CA THR A 30 17.57 13.26 -16.19
C THR A 30 16.79 14.57 -16.06
N ILE A 31 17.18 15.46 -15.12
CA ILE A 31 16.54 16.77 -14.95
C ILE A 31 16.81 17.67 -16.17
N GLN A 32 18.05 17.73 -16.62
CA GLN A 32 18.42 18.51 -17.82
C GLN A 32 17.67 18.04 -19.07
N LEU A 33 17.68 16.74 -19.33
CA LEU A 33 16.93 16.14 -20.45
C LEU A 33 15.43 16.42 -20.36
N ALA A 34 14.87 16.39 -19.14
CA ALA A 34 13.43 16.65 -18.96
C ALA A 34 13.06 18.10 -19.25
N ILE A 35 13.93 19.06 -18.92
CA ILE A 35 13.77 20.48 -19.23
C ILE A 35 13.82 20.67 -20.75
N GLU A 36 14.86 20.16 -21.41
CA GLU A 36 15.03 20.25 -22.87
C GLU A 36 13.86 19.60 -23.61
N CYS A 37 13.42 18.42 -23.15
CA CYS A 37 12.25 17.74 -23.73
C CYS A 37 10.97 18.57 -23.60
N GLY A 38 10.77 19.28 -22.48
CA GLY A 38 9.65 20.18 -22.29
C GLY A 38 9.65 21.34 -23.29
N GLU A 39 10.80 22.00 -23.45
CA GLU A 39 10.98 23.08 -24.41
C GLU A 39 10.75 22.64 -25.86
N VAL A 40 11.31 21.48 -26.24
CA VAL A 40 11.13 20.91 -27.57
C VAL A 40 9.67 20.54 -27.81
N ALA A 41 9.02 19.87 -26.85
CA ALA A 41 7.63 19.46 -26.99
C ALA A 41 6.69 20.66 -27.11
N THR A 42 6.93 21.73 -26.36
CA THR A 42 6.14 22.98 -26.43
C THR A 42 6.11 23.57 -27.84
N LYS A 43 7.21 23.48 -28.61
CA LYS A 43 7.26 23.97 -30.00
C LYS A 43 6.29 23.25 -30.94
N TYR A 44 5.88 22.02 -30.59
CA TYR A 44 4.91 21.21 -31.36
C TYR A 44 3.48 21.31 -30.82
N LEU A 45 3.25 21.99 -29.71
CA LEU A 45 1.92 22.21 -29.16
C LEU A 45 1.27 23.45 -29.75
N LYS A 46 -0.05 23.43 -29.89
CA LYS A 46 -0.82 24.60 -30.32
C LYS A 46 -0.96 25.56 -29.12
N ALA A 47 -0.60 26.82 -29.32
CA ALA A 47 -0.80 27.85 -28.30
C ALA A 47 -2.25 27.90 -27.79
N PRO A 48 -2.50 28.11 -26.51
CA PRO A 48 -1.55 28.46 -25.44
C PRO A 48 -0.98 27.25 -24.66
N HIS A 49 -0.97 26.04 -25.23
CA HIS A 49 -0.48 24.86 -24.53
C HIS A 49 1.05 24.83 -24.50
N ASP A 50 1.59 24.50 -23.36
CA ASP A 50 3.00 24.27 -23.10
C ASP A 50 3.22 23.00 -22.29
N LEU A 51 4.44 22.50 -22.25
CA LEU A 51 4.87 21.37 -21.43
C LEU A 51 6.12 21.80 -20.68
N GLU A 52 6.00 21.91 -19.38
CA GLU A 52 7.10 22.28 -18.49
C GLU A 52 7.60 21.09 -17.68
N TYR A 53 8.89 21.13 -17.34
CA TYR A 53 9.45 20.25 -16.33
C TYR A 53 8.92 20.63 -14.94
N GLU A 54 8.28 19.69 -14.25
CA GLU A 54 7.76 19.93 -12.91
C GLU A 54 8.68 19.34 -11.83
N LYS A 55 9.09 18.07 -11.99
CA LYS A 55 9.87 17.34 -11.00
C LYS A 55 10.38 16.00 -11.48
N THR A 56 11.43 15.51 -10.82
CA THR A 56 11.96 14.15 -11.00
C THR A 56 11.79 13.33 -9.73
N PHE A 57 11.61 12.02 -9.88
CA PHE A 57 11.53 11.08 -8.76
C PHE A 57 12.63 10.02 -8.86
N ASP A 58 13.44 9.87 -7.79
CA ASP A 58 14.43 8.81 -7.66
C ASP A 58 14.66 8.45 -6.18
N PRO A 59 14.33 7.23 -5.73
CA PRO A 59 13.56 6.19 -6.45
C PRO A 59 12.07 6.51 -6.58
N PHE A 60 11.37 5.81 -7.49
CA PHE A 60 9.96 5.96 -7.74
C PHE A 60 9.22 4.62 -7.74
N PHE A 61 8.15 4.52 -6.96
CA PHE A 61 7.24 3.38 -6.92
C PHE A 61 5.86 3.76 -7.41
N LEU A 62 5.47 3.23 -8.56
CA LEU A 62 4.13 3.38 -9.13
C LEU A 62 3.30 2.13 -8.85
N LEU A 63 2.40 2.22 -7.88
CA LEU A 63 1.53 1.10 -7.47
C LEU A 63 0.33 0.93 -8.42
N SER A 64 -0.28 2.03 -8.82
CA SER A 64 -1.40 2.10 -9.77
C SER A 64 -1.66 3.55 -10.16
N LYS A 65 -2.65 3.81 -11.04
CA LYS A 65 -3.12 5.17 -11.34
C LYS A 65 -3.42 5.92 -10.03
N LYS A 66 -2.88 7.13 -9.89
CA LYS A 66 -3.04 8.03 -8.72
C LYS A 66 -2.52 7.45 -7.38
N ARG A 67 -1.69 6.38 -7.42
CA ARG A 67 -1.11 5.76 -6.23
C ARG A 67 0.37 5.52 -6.44
N TYR A 68 1.18 6.41 -5.92
CA TYR A 68 2.63 6.33 -6.04
C TYR A 68 3.34 6.93 -4.82
N VAL A 69 4.61 6.60 -4.68
CA VAL A 69 5.54 7.19 -3.72
C VAL A 69 6.92 7.28 -4.33
N GLY A 70 7.65 8.33 -4.01
CA GLY A 70 9.03 8.52 -4.45
C GLY A 70 9.72 9.64 -3.69
N MET A 71 11.03 9.69 -3.83
CA MET A 71 11.82 10.84 -3.42
C MET A 71 11.79 11.87 -4.57
N LEU A 72 11.23 13.02 -4.27
CA LEU A 72 11.00 14.09 -5.23
C LEU A 72 12.17 15.05 -5.18
N TYR A 73 12.67 15.38 -6.37
CA TYR A 73 13.64 16.42 -6.67
C TYR A 73 12.99 17.44 -7.61
N GLU A 74 13.19 18.72 -7.34
CA GLU A 74 12.83 19.82 -8.23
C GLU A 74 14.03 20.12 -9.14
N HIS A 75 14.62 21.30 -9.05
CA HIS A 75 15.83 21.65 -9.81
C HIS A 75 17.14 21.35 -9.06
N ASP A 76 17.09 21.17 -7.74
CA ASP A 76 18.27 20.96 -6.89
C ASP A 76 18.39 19.46 -6.53
N ILE A 77 19.41 18.80 -7.07
CA ILE A 77 19.72 17.37 -6.83
C ILE A 77 20.10 17.04 -5.37
N ASN A 78 20.37 18.06 -4.55
CA ASN A 78 20.72 17.86 -3.14
C ASN A 78 19.52 18.00 -2.21
N LYS A 79 18.40 18.53 -2.72
CA LYS A 79 17.17 18.73 -1.95
C LYS A 79 16.11 17.74 -2.39
N CYS A 80 15.80 16.76 -1.53
CA CYS A 80 14.74 15.80 -1.80
C CYS A 80 13.69 15.81 -0.71
N LYS A 81 12.45 15.47 -1.11
CA LYS A 81 11.29 15.29 -0.21
C LYS A 81 10.60 14.00 -0.56
N ARG A 82 10.18 13.23 0.45
CA ARG A 82 9.27 12.12 0.18
C ARG A 82 7.89 12.63 -0.23
N LYS A 83 7.48 12.37 -1.46
CA LYS A 83 6.14 12.64 -1.97
C LYS A 83 5.37 11.35 -2.11
N SER A 84 4.15 11.33 -1.62
CA SER A 84 3.26 10.18 -1.77
C SER A 84 1.85 10.63 -2.12
N MET A 85 1.19 9.88 -3.00
CA MET A 85 -0.19 10.14 -3.42
C MET A 85 -1.01 8.85 -3.35
N GLY A 86 -2.23 8.96 -2.81
CA GLY A 86 -3.24 7.90 -2.81
C GLY A 86 -2.87 6.60 -2.09
N ILE A 87 -1.74 6.56 -1.37
CA ILE A 87 -1.29 5.39 -0.63
C ILE A 87 -1.87 5.33 0.78
N VAL A 88 -1.70 4.18 1.43
CA VAL A 88 -2.25 3.86 2.75
C VAL A 88 -1.90 4.90 3.82
N LEU A 89 -0.69 5.47 3.76
CA LEU A 89 -0.20 6.46 4.74
C LEU A 89 -1.08 7.72 4.85
N LYS A 90 -1.72 8.14 3.76
CA LYS A 90 -2.58 9.33 3.71
C LYS A 90 -4.03 9.07 4.14
N ARG A 91 -4.44 7.81 4.22
CA ARG A 91 -5.84 7.44 4.49
C ARG A 91 -6.12 7.43 5.99
N ARG A 92 -7.21 8.06 6.40
CA ARG A 92 -7.65 8.12 7.80
C ARG A 92 -8.44 6.88 8.25
N ASP A 93 -8.89 6.04 7.32
CA ASP A 93 -9.67 4.83 7.55
C ASP A 93 -8.80 3.56 7.80
N ASN A 94 -7.47 3.70 7.78
CA ASN A 94 -6.55 2.63 8.14
C ASN A 94 -6.07 2.81 9.58
N ALA A 95 -5.93 1.69 10.32
CA ALA A 95 -5.35 1.70 11.65
C ALA A 95 -3.88 2.21 11.62
N PRO A 96 -3.41 2.89 12.68
CA PRO A 96 -2.02 3.37 12.76
C PRO A 96 -0.99 2.26 12.54
N VAL A 97 -1.21 1.05 13.06
CA VAL A 97 -0.31 -0.11 12.86
C VAL A 97 -0.07 -0.41 11.37
N VAL A 98 -1.09 -0.23 10.51
CA VAL A 98 -0.95 -0.43 9.06
C VAL A 98 -0.06 0.66 8.46
N LYS A 99 -0.16 1.88 8.96
CA LYS A 99 0.69 2.99 8.51
C LYS A 99 2.14 2.82 8.98
N ASP A 100 2.34 2.30 10.19
CA ASP A 100 3.67 2.07 10.76
C ASP A 100 4.43 1.02 9.96
N ILE A 101 3.85 -0.16 9.70
CA ILE A 101 4.51 -1.19 8.89
C ILE A 101 4.70 -0.75 7.43
N TYR A 102 3.68 -0.18 6.81
CA TYR A 102 3.74 0.28 5.43
C TYR A 102 4.74 1.42 5.25
N GLY A 103 4.75 2.38 6.20
CA GLY A 103 5.69 3.49 6.22
C GLY A 103 7.12 3.03 6.42
N GLY A 104 7.37 2.12 7.36
CA GLY A 104 8.69 1.56 7.62
C GLY A 104 9.27 0.84 6.40
N ILE A 105 8.46 0.01 5.72
CA ILE A 105 8.86 -0.65 4.47
C ILE A 105 9.26 0.38 3.41
N ILE A 106 8.42 1.39 3.18
CA ILE A 106 8.69 2.44 2.20
C ILE A 106 9.94 3.23 2.58
N ASP A 107 10.10 3.60 3.85
CA ASP A 107 11.25 4.39 4.29
C ASP A 107 12.58 3.63 4.09
N ILE A 108 12.60 2.34 4.41
CA ILE A 108 13.78 1.49 4.17
C ILE A 108 14.07 1.43 2.66
N ILE A 109 13.09 1.12 1.83
CA ILE A 109 13.29 1.00 0.38
C ILE A 109 13.69 2.34 -0.24
N MET A 110 13.10 3.46 0.18
CA MET A 110 13.39 4.78 -0.39
C MET A 110 14.73 5.35 0.03
N LYS A 111 15.18 5.08 1.26
CA LYS A 111 16.44 5.64 1.79
C LYS A 111 17.65 4.78 1.52
N SER A 112 17.55 3.49 1.81
CA SER A 112 18.67 2.54 1.69
C SER A 112 18.66 1.73 0.40
N GLN A 113 17.54 1.67 -0.31
CA GLN A 113 17.29 0.78 -1.46
C GLN A 113 17.55 -0.70 -1.12
N ASP A 114 17.56 -1.05 0.18
CA ASP A 114 17.78 -2.40 0.68
C ASP A 114 16.44 -3.14 0.88
N ILE A 115 16.12 -3.97 -0.10
CA ILE A 115 14.87 -4.75 -0.10
C ILE A 115 14.91 -5.87 0.94
N GLU A 116 16.09 -6.44 1.21
CA GLU A 116 16.22 -7.51 2.20
C GLU A 116 16.03 -6.97 3.62
N ALA A 117 16.59 -5.79 3.93
CA ALA A 117 16.33 -5.11 5.19
C ALA A 117 14.82 -4.82 5.37
N ALA A 118 14.12 -4.42 4.30
CA ALA A 118 12.68 -4.23 4.33
C ALA A 118 11.91 -5.53 4.61
N VAL A 119 12.36 -6.68 4.07
CA VAL A 119 11.78 -8.00 4.34
C VAL A 119 11.98 -8.38 5.81
N LEU A 120 13.19 -8.22 6.34
CA LEU A 120 13.48 -8.51 7.75
C LEU A 120 12.63 -7.63 8.68
N PHE A 121 12.53 -6.34 8.41
CA PHE A 121 11.66 -5.43 9.15
C PHE A 121 10.20 -5.92 9.12
N THR A 122 9.70 -6.30 7.94
CA THR A 122 8.32 -6.79 7.79
C THR A 122 8.08 -8.04 8.63
N LYS A 123 8.98 -9.03 8.58
CA LYS A 123 8.88 -10.27 9.37
C LYS A 123 8.90 -9.98 10.87
N GLN A 124 9.81 -9.13 11.33
CA GLN A 124 9.88 -8.75 12.74
C GLN A 124 8.62 -8.03 13.20
N PHE A 125 8.12 -7.07 12.40
CA PHE A 125 6.91 -6.34 12.74
C PHE A 125 5.66 -7.25 12.80
N LEU A 126 5.53 -8.20 11.86
CA LEU A 126 4.47 -9.20 11.89
C LEU A 126 4.55 -10.09 13.14
N LYS A 127 5.76 -10.47 13.54
CA LYS A 127 5.98 -11.21 14.79
C LYS A 127 5.55 -10.40 16.01
N ASP A 128 5.90 -9.12 16.08
CA ASP A 128 5.49 -8.25 17.19
C ASP A 128 3.96 -8.08 17.28
N ILE A 129 3.25 -8.11 16.13
CA ILE A 129 1.78 -8.13 16.10
C ILE A 129 1.25 -9.45 16.67
N ILE A 130 1.84 -10.60 16.29
CA ILE A 130 1.41 -11.92 16.75
C ILE A 130 1.65 -12.09 18.25
N ASP A 131 2.79 -11.60 18.72
CA ASP A 131 3.18 -11.60 20.12
C ASP A 131 2.36 -10.58 20.96
N GLU A 132 1.36 -9.94 20.36
CA GLU A 132 0.44 -8.97 21.01
C GLU A 132 1.18 -7.75 21.64
N LYS A 133 2.39 -7.41 21.14
CA LYS A 133 3.19 -6.28 21.63
C LYS A 133 2.68 -4.91 21.18
N ILE A 134 1.78 -4.88 20.21
CA ILE A 134 1.24 -3.64 19.64
C ILE A 134 0.15 -3.09 20.56
N PRO A 135 0.27 -1.84 21.04
CA PRO A 135 -0.71 -1.24 21.93
C PRO A 135 -2.05 -0.99 21.23
N LEU A 136 -3.14 -0.97 22.02
CA LEU A 136 -4.51 -0.81 21.53
C LEU A 136 -4.69 0.43 20.65
N ASP A 137 -4.05 1.54 21.00
CA ASP A 137 -4.16 2.81 20.29
C ASP A 137 -3.69 2.72 18.82
N LYS A 138 -2.75 1.81 18.54
CA LYS A 138 -2.29 1.54 17.18
C LYS A 138 -3.28 0.70 16.35
N LEU A 139 -4.28 0.10 16.98
CA LEU A 139 -5.29 -0.74 16.34
C LEU A 139 -6.58 0.03 16.03
N ILE A 140 -6.75 1.25 16.52
CA ILE A 140 -7.98 2.03 16.36
C ILE A 140 -8.20 2.42 14.91
N ILE A 141 -9.35 2.04 14.36
CA ILE A 141 -9.84 2.45 13.05
C ILE A 141 -10.98 3.44 13.26
N THR A 142 -11.05 4.50 12.44
CA THR A 142 -12.14 5.46 12.51
C THR A 142 -12.90 5.55 11.20
N LYS A 143 -14.24 5.51 11.25
CA LYS A 143 -15.09 5.72 10.08
C LYS A 143 -16.21 6.71 10.38
N SER A 144 -16.51 7.59 9.41
CA SER A 144 -17.60 8.56 9.56
C SER A 144 -18.95 7.89 9.40
N LEU A 145 -19.88 8.22 10.28
CA LEU A 145 -21.27 7.78 10.22
C LEU A 145 -22.02 8.62 9.16
N ARG A 146 -22.69 7.96 8.23
CA ARG A 146 -23.51 8.63 7.21
C ARG A 146 -24.95 8.70 7.68
N GLU A 147 -25.72 9.61 7.10
CA GLU A 147 -27.14 9.75 7.38
C GLU A 147 -27.92 8.53 6.90
N PHE A 148 -27.62 8.03 5.72
CA PHE A 148 -28.31 6.91 5.11
C PHE A 148 -27.38 5.79 4.69
N TYR A 149 -27.82 4.55 4.89
CA TYR A 149 -27.20 3.31 4.42
C TYR A 149 -28.26 2.40 3.82
N LYS A 150 -27.98 1.83 2.64
CA LYS A 150 -28.89 0.88 1.98
C LYS A 150 -29.15 -0.38 2.82
N CYS A 151 -28.10 -0.90 3.47
CA CYS A 151 -28.14 -2.07 4.35
C CYS A 151 -27.38 -1.75 5.65
N PRO A 152 -28.03 -1.10 6.65
CA PRO A 152 -27.38 -0.63 7.87
C PRO A 152 -26.72 -1.77 8.68
N GLU A 153 -27.34 -2.94 8.73
CA GLU A 153 -26.90 -4.12 9.45
C GLU A 153 -25.58 -4.73 8.91
N SER A 154 -25.27 -4.47 7.64
CA SER A 154 -23.99 -4.91 7.04
C SER A 154 -22.84 -3.95 7.32
N ILE A 155 -23.11 -2.76 7.83
CA ILE A 155 -22.13 -1.69 8.04
C ILE A 155 -21.64 -1.72 9.50
N ALA A 156 -20.46 -2.28 9.71
CA ALA A 156 -19.92 -2.55 11.04
C ALA A 156 -19.98 -1.34 12.00
N HIS A 157 -19.46 -0.16 11.59
CA HIS A 157 -19.45 1.03 12.44
C HIS A 157 -20.85 1.63 12.68
N LYS A 158 -21.85 1.36 11.80
CA LYS A 158 -23.23 1.73 12.03
C LYS A 158 -23.85 0.83 13.12
N VAL A 159 -23.66 -0.48 13.01
CA VAL A 159 -24.10 -1.43 14.03
C VAL A 159 -23.50 -1.11 15.40
N LEU A 160 -22.20 -0.75 15.44
CA LEU A 160 -21.55 -0.32 16.68
C LEU A 160 -22.18 0.98 17.23
N ALA A 161 -22.40 1.99 16.40
CA ALA A 161 -23.03 3.25 16.81
C ALA A 161 -24.43 3.02 17.39
N ASP A 162 -25.24 2.14 16.79
CA ASP A 162 -26.56 1.77 17.30
C ASP A 162 -26.46 1.02 18.65
N ARG A 163 -25.47 0.14 18.81
CA ARG A 163 -25.18 -0.56 20.07
C ARG A 163 -24.75 0.40 21.16
N MET A 164 -23.90 1.40 20.85
CA MET A 164 -23.51 2.48 21.77
C MET A 164 -24.73 3.28 22.22
N GLY A 165 -25.60 3.68 21.29
CA GLY A 165 -26.84 4.41 21.58
C GLY A 165 -27.86 3.61 22.39
N LYS A 166 -27.86 2.26 22.31
CA LYS A 166 -28.67 1.40 23.18
C LYS A 166 -28.13 1.32 24.62
N ARG A 167 -26.79 1.35 24.78
CA ARG A 167 -26.14 1.35 26.09
C ARG A 167 -26.27 2.70 26.81
N ASP A 168 -26.08 3.78 26.04
CA ASP A 168 -26.16 5.15 26.54
C ASP A 168 -26.91 6.03 25.52
N PRO A 169 -28.24 6.18 25.70
CA PRO A 169 -29.06 7.00 24.81
C PRO A 169 -28.65 8.48 24.75
N GLY A 170 -28.10 9.01 25.87
CA GLY A 170 -27.66 10.40 25.96
C GLY A 170 -26.42 10.71 25.11
N ASN A 171 -25.58 9.73 24.87
CA ASN A 171 -24.33 9.86 24.12
C ASN A 171 -24.36 9.10 22.77
N LYS A 172 -25.56 8.90 22.18
CA LYS A 172 -25.70 8.27 20.88
C LYS A 172 -24.93 9.07 19.79
N PRO A 173 -24.01 8.43 19.04
CA PRO A 173 -23.29 9.10 17.98
C PRO A 173 -24.19 9.69 16.90
N SER A 174 -23.97 10.96 16.55
CA SER A 174 -24.73 11.68 15.52
C SER A 174 -24.17 11.42 14.13
N THR A 175 -24.98 11.73 13.09
CA THR A 175 -24.56 11.74 11.69
C THR A 175 -23.34 12.66 11.49
N GLY A 176 -22.37 12.21 10.73
CA GLY A 176 -21.09 12.92 10.50
C GLY A 176 -20.00 12.60 11.53
N SER A 177 -20.36 12.09 12.72
CA SER A 177 -19.40 11.67 13.74
C SER A 177 -18.49 10.56 13.23
N ARG A 178 -17.24 10.57 13.69
CA ARG A 178 -16.29 9.50 13.41
C ARG A 178 -16.32 8.49 14.55
N ILE A 179 -16.70 7.27 14.22
CA ILE A 179 -16.77 6.16 15.17
C ILE A 179 -15.42 5.46 15.24
N PRO A 180 -14.70 5.51 16.38
CA PRO A 180 -13.51 4.71 16.60
C PRO A 180 -13.92 3.29 16.95
N PHE A 181 -13.18 2.30 16.42
CA PHE A 181 -13.41 0.91 16.76
C PHE A 181 -12.14 0.07 16.60
N VAL A 182 -12.12 -1.05 17.28
CA VAL A 182 -11.08 -2.07 17.22
C VAL A 182 -11.74 -3.43 16.99
N TYR A 183 -11.12 -4.28 16.19
CA TYR A 183 -11.55 -5.67 16.04
C TYR A 183 -11.21 -6.46 17.29
N ILE A 184 -12.19 -7.23 17.79
CA ILE A 184 -12.08 -8.05 19.02
C ILE A 184 -12.15 -9.53 18.68
N LYS A 185 -11.52 -10.36 19.52
CA LYS A 185 -11.65 -11.82 19.42
C LYS A 185 -13.08 -12.23 19.76
N THR A 186 -13.76 -12.87 18.82
CA THR A 186 -15.13 -13.34 18.97
C THR A 186 -15.22 -14.85 18.72
N GLY A 187 -16.28 -15.48 19.22
CA GLY A 187 -16.51 -16.91 18.97
C GLY A 187 -16.74 -17.22 17.48
N LYS A 188 -16.47 -18.47 17.08
CA LYS A 188 -16.59 -18.95 15.67
C LYS A 188 -17.97 -18.75 15.03
N LYS A 189 -19.03 -18.62 15.84
CA LYS A 189 -20.41 -18.44 15.35
C LYS A 189 -20.76 -17.02 14.90
N VAL A 190 -19.91 -16.01 15.19
CA VAL A 190 -20.17 -14.61 14.87
C VAL A 190 -19.83 -14.36 13.39
N LYS A 191 -20.85 -14.11 12.56
CA LYS A 191 -20.69 -13.89 11.12
C LYS A 191 -20.61 -12.41 10.75
N LEU A 192 -21.42 -11.57 11.37
CA LEU A 192 -21.53 -10.14 11.01
C LEU A 192 -20.29 -9.35 11.46
N GLN A 193 -19.82 -8.46 10.61
CA GLN A 193 -18.64 -7.63 10.90
C GLN A 193 -18.90 -6.63 12.05
N GLY A 194 -20.15 -6.18 12.22
CA GLY A 194 -20.54 -5.28 13.30
C GLY A 194 -20.36 -5.87 14.70
N ASP A 195 -20.49 -7.20 14.81
CA ASP A 195 -20.34 -7.91 16.08
C ASP A 195 -18.88 -8.26 16.43
N LYS A 196 -17.97 -8.09 15.45
CA LYS A 196 -16.52 -8.32 15.62
C LYS A 196 -15.76 -7.06 16.00
N ILE A 197 -16.44 -5.95 16.20
CA ILE A 197 -15.81 -4.67 16.55
C ILE A 197 -16.42 -4.09 17.81
N GLU A 198 -15.61 -3.32 18.57
CA GLU A 198 -16.07 -2.62 19.74
C GLU A 198 -15.34 -1.27 19.92
N HIS A 199 -15.95 -0.36 20.72
CA HIS A 199 -15.36 0.93 21.04
C HIS A 199 -14.12 0.74 21.92
N PRO A 200 -13.03 1.51 21.70
CA PRO A 200 -11.78 1.33 22.47
C PRO A 200 -11.96 1.43 23.98
N ASP A 201 -12.77 2.37 24.48
CA ASP A 201 -13.00 2.54 25.91
C ASP A 201 -13.74 1.34 26.51
N TYR A 202 -14.77 0.85 25.80
CA TYR A 202 -15.49 -0.35 26.23
C TYR A 202 -14.60 -1.59 26.27
N ILE A 203 -13.61 -1.69 25.36
CA ILE A 203 -12.61 -2.77 25.35
C ILE A 203 -11.74 -2.69 26.62
N LYS A 204 -11.29 -1.49 27.01
CA LYS A 204 -10.48 -1.27 28.21
C LYS A 204 -11.26 -1.60 29.47
N GLU A 205 -12.49 -1.10 29.59
CA GLU A 205 -13.36 -1.30 30.74
C GLU A 205 -13.74 -2.77 30.96
N ASN A 206 -13.98 -3.51 29.89
CA ASN A 206 -14.44 -4.91 29.95
C ASN A 206 -13.33 -5.94 29.72
N GLY A 207 -12.07 -5.52 29.58
CA GLY A 207 -10.94 -6.41 29.40
C GLY A 207 -11.00 -7.27 28.12
N LEU A 208 -11.65 -6.76 27.06
CA LEU A 208 -11.78 -7.51 25.80
C LEU A 208 -10.45 -7.57 25.08
N LYS A 209 -10.18 -8.71 24.41
CA LYS A 209 -8.92 -8.93 23.68
C LYS A 209 -9.07 -8.54 22.21
N PRO A 210 -8.16 -7.69 21.65
CA PRO A 210 -8.11 -7.39 20.21
C PRO A 210 -7.84 -8.64 19.38
N ASP A 211 -8.38 -8.66 18.15
CA ASP A 211 -8.08 -9.70 17.17
C ASP A 211 -6.97 -9.24 16.22
N TYR A 212 -5.74 -9.43 16.61
CA TYR A 212 -4.56 -9.09 15.81
C TYR A 212 -4.51 -9.82 14.45
N LYS A 213 -5.11 -11.02 14.36
CA LYS A 213 -5.18 -11.81 13.14
C LYS A 213 -5.93 -11.10 12.02
N ILE A 214 -7.07 -10.47 12.35
CA ILE A 214 -7.86 -9.68 11.39
C ILE A 214 -7.03 -8.50 10.86
N TYR A 215 -6.23 -7.85 11.71
CA TYR A 215 -5.36 -6.76 11.26
C TYR A 215 -4.31 -7.23 10.25
N ILE A 216 -3.68 -8.38 10.49
CA ILE A 216 -2.70 -8.95 9.55
C ILE A 216 -3.39 -9.29 8.21
N THR A 217 -4.47 -10.07 8.25
CA THR A 217 -5.10 -10.62 7.03
C THR A 217 -5.85 -9.57 6.22
N ASN A 218 -6.63 -8.70 6.89
CA ASN A 218 -7.55 -7.79 6.19
C ASN A 218 -6.98 -6.39 5.99
N GLN A 219 -6.05 -5.94 6.84
CA GLN A 219 -5.56 -4.56 6.81
C GLN A 219 -4.13 -4.45 6.28
N ILE A 220 -3.21 -5.31 6.74
CA ILE A 220 -1.77 -5.22 6.46
C ILE A 220 -1.40 -5.98 5.18
N MET A 221 -1.87 -7.20 5.02
CA MET A 221 -1.43 -8.12 3.97
C MET A 221 -1.56 -7.51 2.56
N LYS A 222 -2.72 -6.96 2.22
CA LYS A 222 -2.96 -6.42 0.87
C LYS A 222 -2.03 -5.25 0.50
N PRO A 223 -1.89 -4.19 1.32
CA PRO A 223 -0.97 -3.10 1.03
C PRO A 223 0.49 -3.54 0.94
N VAL A 224 0.95 -4.39 1.85
CA VAL A 224 2.32 -4.89 1.89
C VAL A 224 2.63 -5.75 0.67
N MET A 225 1.72 -6.66 0.29
CA MET A 225 1.87 -7.46 -0.93
C MET A 225 2.02 -6.59 -2.18
N GLN A 226 1.29 -5.46 -2.29
CA GLN A 226 1.39 -4.57 -3.44
C GLN A 226 2.79 -3.95 -3.60
N ILE A 227 3.48 -3.65 -2.50
CA ILE A 227 4.87 -3.15 -2.56
C ILE A 227 5.80 -4.26 -3.03
N TYR A 228 5.79 -5.41 -2.34
CA TYR A 228 6.73 -6.50 -2.65
C TYR A 228 6.47 -7.17 -4.00
N ALA A 229 5.24 -7.11 -4.52
CA ALA A 229 4.95 -7.59 -5.87
C ALA A 229 5.70 -6.80 -6.96
N LEU A 230 6.02 -5.53 -6.74
CA LEU A 230 6.79 -4.72 -7.68
C LEU A 230 8.28 -5.10 -7.69
N VAL A 231 8.81 -5.56 -6.57
CA VAL A 231 10.23 -5.90 -6.38
C VAL A 231 10.46 -7.40 -6.22
N LEU A 232 9.47 -8.24 -6.52
CA LEU A 232 9.48 -9.69 -6.28
C LEU A 232 10.75 -10.38 -6.82
N GLU A 233 11.18 -10.02 -8.03
CA GLU A 233 12.32 -10.64 -8.72
C GLU A 233 13.67 -10.29 -8.08
N GLN A 234 13.72 -9.23 -7.27
CA GLN A 234 14.91 -8.79 -6.53
C GLN A 234 15.04 -9.49 -5.17
N LEU A 235 13.97 -10.15 -4.68
CA LEU A 235 13.97 -10.86 -3.40
C LEU A 235 14.87 -12.11 -3.47
N LYS A 236 15.84 -12.22 -2.57
CA LYS A 236 16.72 -13.41 -2.47
C LYS A 236 15.92 -14.69 -2.20
N ILE A 237 14.89 -14.59 -1.34
CA ILE A 237 14.00 -15.71 -1.01
C ILE A 237 13.19 -16.20 -2.23
N PHE A 238 13.03 -15.39 -3.28
CA PHE A 238 12.30 -15.75 -4.50
C PHE A 238 13.17 -16.48 -5.55
N LYS A 239 14.50 -16.47 -5.44
CA LYS A 239 15.43 -17.03 -6.45
C LYS A 239 15.08 -18.46 -6.87
N LYS A 240 14.76 -19.33 -5.92
CA LYS A 240 14.40 -20.74 -6.19
C LYS A 240 13.09 -20.88 -7.00
N ARG A 241 12.17 -19.93 -6.91
CA ARG A 241 10.87 -19.94 -7.57
C ARG A 241 10.86 -19.20 -8.91
N LYS A 242 11.90 -18.42 -9.20
CA LYS A 242 11.98 -17.51 -10.36
C LYS A 242 11.72 -18.21 -11.69
N LYS A 243 12.40 -19.33 -11.98
CA LYS A 243 12.23 -20.10 -13.25
C LYS A 243 10.78 -20.57 -13.48
N GLY A 244 10.10 -21.00 -12.41
CA GLY A 244 8.69 -21.41 -12.47
C GLY A 244 7.77 -20.23 -12.75
N PHE A 245 8.00 -19.11 -12.09
CA PHE A 245 7.28 -17.87 -12.29
C PHE A 245 7.44 -17.34 -13.74
N GLU A 246 8.66 -17.27 -14.27
CA GLU A 246 8.92 -16.83 -15.64
C GLU A 246 8.20 -17.70 -16.70
N ARG A 247 8.15 -19.02 -16.48
CA ARG A 247 7.36 -19.93 -17.33
C ARG A 247 5.86 -19.60 -17.28
N LYS A 248 5.35 -19.30 -16.10
CA LYS A 248 3.94 -18.90 -15.89
C LYS A 248 3.64 -17.56 -16.57
N VAL A 249 4.53 -16.57 -16.44
CA VAL A 249 4.40 -15.25 -17.11
C VAL A 249 4.31 -15.44 -18.60
N ARG A 250 5.25 -16.15 -19.23
CA ARG A 250 5.22 -16.43 -20.68
C ARG A 250 3.93 -17.13 -21.13
N SER A 251 3.39 -18.02 -20.30
CA SER A 251 2.10 -18.67 -20.59
C SER A 251 0.94 -17.68 -20.55
N LEU A 252 0.96 -16.70 -19.60
CA LEU A 252 -0.06 -15.65 -19.52
C LEU A 252 0.03 -14.67 -20.68
N GLU A 253 1.24 -14.27 -21.07
CA GLU A 253 1.49 -13.41 -22.25
C GLU A 253 0.95 -14.02 -23.54
N ARG A 254 1.18 -15.32 -23.74
CA ARG A 254 0.60 -16.04 -24.89
C ARG A 254 -0.92 -16.10 -24.84
N LYS A 255 -1.48 -16.37 -23.65
CA LYS A 255 -2.94 -16.49 -23.45
C LYS A 255 -3.68 -15.18 -23.66
N TRP A 256 -3.08 -14.06 -23.28
CA TRP A 256 -3.71 -12.73 -23.29
C TRP A 256 -2.99 -11.78 -24.26
N LYS A 257 -2.48 -12.33 -25.38
CA LYS A 257 -1.71 -11.59 -26.39
C LYS A 257 -2.45 -10.35 -26.92
N ASP A 258 -3.79 -10.44 -27.02
CA ASP A 258 -4.63 -9.37 -27.58
C ASP A 258 -5.30 -8.50 -26.50
N ASP A 259 -5.02 -8.73 -25.22
CA ASP A 259 -5.58 -7.97 -24.09
C ASP A 259 -4.51 -7.68 -23.04
N ASP A 260 -3.71 -6.66 -23.30
CA ASP A 260 -2.63 -6.22 -22.41
C ASP A 260 -3.10 -5.95 -20.99
N LYS A 261 -4.32 -5.41 -20.81
CA LYS A 261 -4.85 -5.09 -19.47
C LYS A 261 -5.09 -6.35 -18.65
N LYS A 262 -5.68 -7.38 -19.26
CA LYS A 262 -5.88 -8.67 -18.59
C LYS A 262 -4.54 -9.35 -18.34
N CYS A 263 -3.62 -9.31 -19.30
CA CYS A 263 -2.28 -9.87 -19.16
C CYS A 263 -1.60 -9.32 -17.90
N VAL A 264 -1.49 -8.00 -17.78
CA VAL A 264 -0.90 -7.30 -16.62
C VAL A 264 -1.63 -7.65 -15.33
N GLU A 265 -2.97 -7.70 -15.33
CA GLU A 265 -3.75 -8.05 -14.14
C GLU A 265 -3.44 -9.48 -13.64
N TYR A 266 -3.38 -10.47 -14.54
CA TYR A 266 -3.08 -11.85 -14.17
C TYR A 266 -1.62 -12.03 -13.72
N ILE A 267 -0.67 -11.35 -14.34
CA ILE A 267 0.73 -11.33 -13.89
C ILE A 267 0.83 -10.75 -12.46
N MET A 268 0.14 -9.63 -12.19
CA MET A 268 0.11 -9.05 -10.85
C MET A 268 -0.58 -9.94 -9.81
N LYS A 269 -1.62 -10.69 -10.19
CA LYS A 269 -2.22 -11.71 -9.31
C LYS A 269 -1.22 -12.81 -8.96
N GLU A 270 -0.45 -13.28 -9.93
CA GLU A 270 0.57 -14.30 -9.69
C GLU A 270 1.72 -13.78 -8.82
N ARG A 271 2.18 -12.53 -9.05
CA ARG A 271 3.16 -11.85 -8.17
C ARG A 271 2.66 -11.76 -6.73
N ASN A 272 1.44 -11.30 -6.52
CA ASN A 272 0.84 -11.20 -5.19
C ASN A 272 0.72 -12.57 -4.50
N LYS A 273 0.41 -13.64 -5.24
CA LYS A 273 0.36 -15.00 -4.72
C LYS A 273 1.72 -15.43 -4.17
N HIS A 274 2.80 -15.24 -4.94
CA HIS A 274 4.15 -15.57 -4.49
C HIS A 274 4.57 -14.75 -3.27
N VAL A 275 4.30 -13.44 -3.25
CA VAL A 275 4.59 -12.60 -2.08
C VAL A 275 3.84 -13.09 -0.85
N LYS A 276 2.56 -13.44 -1.00
CA LYS A 276 1.75 -13.99 0.09
C LYS A 276 2.38 -15.25 0.68
N GLU A 277 2.78 -16.20 -0.18
CA GLU A 277 3.42 -17.44 0.25
C GLU A 277 4.76 -17.19 0.96
N LEU A 278 5.57 -16.24 0.46
CA LEU A 278 6.90 -15.97 1.01
C LEU A 278 6.89 -15.18 2.33
N LEU A 279 5.97 -14.24 2.49
CA LEU A 279 5.99 -13.31 3.62
C LEU A 279 4.92 -13.61 4.68
N PHE A 280 3.82 -14.23 4.29
CA PHE A 280 2.68 -14.43 5.18
C PHE A 280 2.39 -15.91 5.52
N ASN A 281 2.90 -16.86 4.74
CA ASN A 281 2.77 -18.29 5.06
C ASN A 281 4.08 -18.84 5.68
N GLU A 282 5.25 -18.43 5.19
CA GLU A 282 6.55 -18.92 5.69
C GLU A 282 7.00 -18.22 6.98
N ALA A 283 6.34 -17.12 7.37
CA ALA A 283 6.65 -16.39 8.60
C ALA A 283 6.14 -17.07 9.88
N GLU A 284 5.82 -18.39 9.85
CA GLU A 284 5.24 -19.12 11.00
C GLU A 284 4.07 -18.36 11.64
N LEU A 285 3.28 -17.69 10.79
CA LEU A 285 2.03 -17.13 11.25
C LEU A 285 1.16 -18.34 11.65
N PRO A 286 0.77 -18.52 12.92
CA PRO A 286 -0.13 -19.58 13.33
C PRO A 286 -1.54 -19.28 12.84
N VAL A 287 -1.65 -19.01 11.54
CA VAL A 287 -2.87 -18.61 10.88
C VAL A 287 -3.08 -19.55 9.70
N PRO A 288 -3.89 -20.59 9.87
CA PRO A 288 -4.51 -21.19 8.72
C PRO A 288 -5.34 -20.10 8.05
N ILE A 289 -4.91 -19.66 6.86
CA ILE A 289 -5.71 -18.78 6.02
C ILE A 289 -6.76 -19.69 5.40
N GLU A 290 -7.82 -19.97 6.17
CA GLU A 290 -9.01 -20.59 5.61
C GLU A 290 -9.58 -19.62 4.57
N ARG A 291 -9.74 -20.14 3.37
CA ARG A 291 -10.40 -19.47 2.25
C ARG A 291 -11.84 -19.17 2.68
N THR A 292 -12.23 -17.92 2.70
CA THR A 292 -13.61 -17.45 2.60
C THR A 292 -13.87 -16.99 1.20
#